data_3fe5cd66f8a5427671cf05c0e919cecc
#
_entry.id   3fe5cd66f8a5427671cf05c0e919cecc
#
_cell.length_a   1.000
_cell.length_b   1.000
_cell.length_c   1.000
_cell.angle_alpha   90.00
_cell.angle_beta   90.00
_cell.angle_gamma   90.00
#
_symmetry.space_group_name_H-M   'P 1'
#
loop_
_entity.id
_entity.type
_entity.pdbx_description
1 polymer ?
#
loop_
_entity_poly.entity_id
_entity_poly.type
_entity_poly.pdbx_seq_one_letter_code
_entity_poly.pdbx_strand_id
1 'polypeptide(L)'
;MVIEMNSDLFCIRLKEIRKMRKMTQQELSEKSGIPSTSIAHIEAGSRKPSLENFYKLVIVLNVSADYLLGCIDQHTHPGSDSITKSIQELPESERQMIEKFILSLKN
;
A
#
# COMPACT_ATOMS: atom_id res chain seq x y z
N MET A 1 -24.24 1.07 19.05
CA MET A 1 -22.80 1.17 18.74
C MET A 1 -22.62 2.02 17.50
N VAL A 2 -21.82 3.05 17.58
CA VAL A 2 -21.48 3.90 16.43
C VAL A 2 -20.12 3.45 15.89
N ILE A 3 -20.07 3.17 14.59
CA ILE A 3 -18.82 2.78 13.94
C ILE A 3 -18.19 4.03 13.33
N GLU A 4 -16.96 4.32 13.71
CA GLU A 4 -16.21 5.46 13.18
C GLU A 4 -14.89 5.00 12.60
N MET A 5 -14.52 5.58 11.45
CA MET A 5 -13.22 5.32 10.84
C MET A 5 -12.13 6.07 11.60
N ASN A 6 -11.00 5.40 11.85
CA ASN A 6 -9.83 6.07 12.44
C ASN A 6 -9.11 6.88 11.35
N SER A 7 -9.51 8.14 11.22
CA SER A 7 -8.95 9.04 10.20
C SER A 7 -7.47 9.35 10.44
N ASP A 8 -7.05 9.41 11.70
CA ASP A 8 -5.64 9.66 12.03
C ASP A 8 -4.76 8.52 11.56
N LEU A 9 -5.20 7.29 11.79
CA LEU A 9 -4.47 6.11 11.32
C LEU A 9 -4.36 6.10 9.80
N PHE A 10 -5.44 6.45 9.10
CA PHE A 10 -5.43 6.56 7.64
C PHE A 10 -4.35 7.52 7.16
N CYS A 11 -4.29 8.72 7.73
CA CYS A 11 -3.33 9.74 7.35
C CYS A 11 -1.89 9.29 7.59
N ILE A 12 -1.63 8.68 8.75
CA ILE A 12 -0.31 8.18 9.11
C ILE A 12 0.13 7.09 8.14
N ARG A 13 -0.73 6.12 7.88
CA ARG A 13 -0.40 4.99 6.99
C ARG A 13 -0.21 5.43 5.54
N LEU A 14 -1.03 6.37 5.07
CA LEU A 14 -0.88 6.92 3.72
C LEU A 14 0.49 7.57 3.54
N LYS A 15 0.88 8.41 4.48
CA LYS A 15 2.18 9.09 4.44
C LYS A 15 3.34 8.10 4.55
N GLU A 16 3.23 7.11 5.43
CA GLU A 16 4.24 6.06 5.56
C GLU A 16 4.44 5.29 4.26
N ILE A 17 3.35 4.84 3.64
CA ILE A 17 3.43 4.07 2.39
C ILE A 17 4.02 4.92 1.28
N ARG A 18 3.61 6.19 1.18
CA ARG A 18 4.20 7.10 0.18
C ARG A 18 5.72 7.19 0.35
N LYS A 19 6.18 7.36 1.58
CA LYS A 19 7.61 7.43 1.87
C LYS A 19 8.33 6.11 1.62
N MET A 20 7.68 5.00 1.95
CA MET A 20 8.23 3.67 1.64
C MET A 20 8.40 3.46 0.14
N ARG A 21 7.50 4.02 -0.67
CA ARG A 21 7.61 3.98 -2.14
C ARG A 21 8.58 5.04 -2.68
N LYS A 22 9.22 5.80 -1.79
CA LYS A 22 10.19 6.87 -2.13
C LYS A 22 9.59 7.92 -3.06
N MET A 23 8.33 8.28 -2.80
CA MET A 23 7.62 9.32 -3.56
C MET A 23 7.46 10.58 -2.74
N THR A 24 7.64 11.73 -3.41
CA THR A 24 7.22 13.01 -2.85
C THR A 24 5.71 13.18 -3.06
N GLN A 25 5.10 14.15 -2.37
CA GLN A 25 3.69 14.49 -2.61
C GLN A 25 3.47 14.89 -4.08
N GLN A 26 4.42 15.58 -4.65
CA GLN A 26 4.35 16.00 -6.05
C GLN A 26 4.38 14.80 -7.00
N GLU A 27 5.26 13.84 -6.75
CA GLU A 27 5.33 12.62 -7.56
C GLU A 27 4.04 11.80 -7.46
N LEU A 28 3.49 11.70 -6.25
CA LEU A 28 2.22 11.01 -6.06
C LEU A 28 1.09 11.73 -6.80
N SER A 29 1.10 13.07 -6.78
CA SER A 29 0.16 13.88 -7.54
C SER A 29 0.24 13.59 -9.04
N GLU A 30 1.44 13.56 -9.57
CA GLU A 30 1.66 13.32 -11.00
C GLU A 30 1.19 11.93 -11.43
N LYS A 31 1.44 10.92 -10.60
CA LYS A 31 1.07 9.53 -10.93
C LYS A 31 -0.40 9.25 -10.71
N SER A 32 -1.04 9.89 -9.75
CA SER A 32 -2.44 9.65 -9.42
C SER A 32 -3.40 10.57 -10.16
N GLY A 33 -2.93 11.72 -10.60
CA GLY A 33 -3.80 12.76 -11.12
C GLY A 33 -4.53 13.56 -10.06
N ILE A 34 -4.21 13.34 -8.77
CA ILE A 34 -4.78 14.11 -7.67
C ILE A 34 -3.92 15.34 -7.44
N PRO A 35 -4.50 16.54 -7.32
CA PRO A 35 -3.70 17.73 -7.04
C PRO A 35 -2.84 17.59 -5.78
N SER A 36 -1.61 18.08 -5.83
CA SER A 36 -0.68 17.96 -4.70
C SER A 36 -1.20 18.65 -3.44
N THR A 37 -1.97 19.72 -3.59
CA THR A 37 -2.63 20.39 -2.46
C THR A 37 -3.65 19.47 -1.80
N SER A 38 -4.41 18.73 -2.59
CA SER A 38 -5.37 17.75 -2.06
C SER A 38 -4.65 16.63 -1.30
N ILE A 39 -3.55 16.12 -1.85
CA ILE A 39 -2.74 15.10 -1.18
C ILE A 39 -2.23 15.62 0.15
N ALA A 40 -1.71 16.86 0.18
CA ALA A 40 -1.22 17.47 1.42
C ALA A 40 -2.32 17.57 2.47
N HIS A 41 -3.53 17.98 2.09
CA HIS A 41 -4.67 18.06 3.01
C HIS A 41 -5.11 16.68 3.50
N ILE A 42 -5.08 15.68 2.64
CA ILE A 42 -5.43 14.31 3.03
C ILE A 42 -4.41 13.77 4.03
N GLU A 43 -3.11 13.96 3.78
CA GLU A 43 -2.06 13.50 4.69
C GLU A 43 -2.05 14.27 6.01
N ALA A 44 -2.46 15.53 5.99
CA ALA A 44 -2.57 16.34 7.21
C ALA A 44 -3.83 16.03 8.03
N GLY A 45 -4.75 15.25 7.47
CA GLY A 45 -6.00 14.91 8.16
C GLY A 45 -7.09 15.96 8.05
N SER A 46 -6.86 17.05 7.29
CA SER A 46 -7.84 18.11 7.12
C SER A 46 -8.90 17.81 6.05
N ARG A 47 -8.69 16.78 5.25
CA ARG A 47 -9.63 16.35 4.21
C ARG A 47 -9.62 14.84 4.07
N LYS A 48 -10.81 14.26 3.90
CA LYS A 48 -10.95 12.84 3.54
C LYS A 48 -10.97 12.73 2.01
N PRO A 49 -10.31 11.72 1.42
CA PRO A 49 -10.38 11.54 -0.02
C PRO A 49 -11.78 11.11 -0.44
N SER A 50 -12.17 11.47 -1.65
CA SER A 50 -13.33 10.87 -2.29
C SER A 50 -13.04 9.38 -2.53
N LEU A 51 -14.07 8.59 -2.77
CA LEU A 51 -13.90 7.18 -3.10
C LEU A 51 -13.02 7.01 -4.33
N GLU A 52 -13.21 7.84 -5.35
CA GLU A 52 -12.39 7.80 -6.56
C GLU A 52 -10.92 8.11 -6.26
N ASN A 53 -10.67 9.15 -5.48
CA ASN A 53 -9.28 9.50 -5.11
C ASN A 53 -8.65 8.41 -4.23
N PHE A 54 -9.42 7.83 -3.32
CA PHE A 54 -8.96 6.70 -2.52
C PHE A 54 -8.56 5.53 -3.42
N TYR A 55 -9.36 5.20 -4.42
CA TYR A 55 -9.04 4.15 -5.39
C TYR A 55 -7.72 4.44 -6.10
N LYS A 56 -7.54 5.68 -6.57
CA LYS A 56 -6.31 6.09 -7.25
C LYS A 56 -5.08 5.94 -6.37
N LEU A 57 -5.18 6.33 -5.10
CA LEU A 57 -4.10 6.19 -4.13
C LEU A 57 -3.73 4.72 -3.91
N VAL A 58 -4.73 3.87 -3.74
CA VAL A 58 -4.52 2.43 -3.56
C VAL A 58 -3.76 1.82 -4.74
N ILE A 59 -4.17 2.19 -5.96
CA ILE A 59 -3.55 1.64 -7.18
C ILE A 59 -2.12 2.15 -7.35
N VAL A 60 -1.91 3.47 -7.24
CA VAL A 60 -0.59 4.07 -7.46
C VAL A 60 0.42 3.62 -6.41
N LEU A 61 0.00 3.55 -5.15
CA LEU A 61 0.88 3.14 -4.06
C LEU A 61 1.00 1.63 -3.92
N ASN A 62 0.16 0.88 -4.64
CA ASN A 62 0.14 -0.58 -4.57
C ASN A 62 0.06 -1.05 -3.12
N VAL A 63 -0.95 -0.57 -2.41
CA VAL A 63 -1.18 -0.82 -1.00
C VAL A 63 -2.57 -1.43 -0.80
N SER A 64 -2.71 -2.21 0.27
CA SER A 64 -4.01 -2.75 0.64
C SER A 64 -4.95 -1.64 1.10
N ALA A 65 -6.15 -1.59 0.51
CA ALA A 65 -7.19 -0.66 0.94
C ALA A 65 -7.57 -0.91 2.41
N ASP A 66 -7.63 -2.18 2.81
CA ASP A 66 -7.96 -2.57 4.18
C ASP A 66 -6.92 -2.04 5.17
N TYR A 67 -5.65 -2.07 4.79
CA TYR A 67 -4.59 -1.53 5.61
C TYR A 67 -4.74 -0.01 5.80
N LEU A 68 -4.96 0.72 4.72
CA LEU A 68 -5.15 2.17 4.80
C LEU A 68 -6.38 2.54 5.63
N LEU A 69 -7.45 1.75 5.55
CA LEU A 69 -8.67 1.99 6.30
C LEU A 69 -8.57 1.56 7.76
N GLY A 70 -7.51 0.85 8.13
CA GLY A 70 -7.34 0.37 9.50
C GLY A 70 -8.05 -0.93 9.80
N CYS A 71 -8.50 -1.65 8.78
CA CYS A 71 -9.21 -2.93 8.96
C CYS A 71 -8.24 -4.06 9.25
N ILE A 72 -6.98 -3.93 8.84
CA ILE A 72 -5.91 -4.89 9.12
C ILE A 72 -4.67 -4.14 9.58
N ASP A 73 -3.81 -4.82 10.34
CA ASP A 73 -2.62 -4.19 10.94
C ASP A 73 -1.37 -4.31 10.10
N GLN A 74 -1.35 -5.21 9.14
CA GLN A 74 -0.16 -5.46 8.32
C GLN A 74 -0.41 -5.09 6.88
N HIS A 75 0.61 -4.48 6.26
CA HIS A 75 0.61 -4.16 4.84
C HIS A 75 0.88 -5.44 4.05
N THR A 76 -0.17 -5.99 3.46
CA THR A 76 -0.07 -7.22 2.68
C THR A 76 -0.83 -7.08 1.38
N HIS A 77 -0.38 -7.82 0.35
CA HIS A 77 -1.12 -7.93 -0.90
C HIS A 77 -2.17 -9.02 -0.79
N PRO A 78 -3.41 -8.78 -1.26
CA PRO A 78 -4.41 -9.83 -1.29
C PRO A 78 -3.90 -11.05 -2.04
N GLY A 79 -3.97 -12.22 -1.40
CA GLY A 79 -3.62 -13.48 -2.02
C GLY A 79 -2.15 -13.87 -2.05
N SER A 80 -1.26 -13.03 -1.51
CA SER A 80 0.18 -13.33 -1.54
C SER A 80 0.80 -13.69 -0.20
N ASP A 81 0.06 -13.50 0.89
CA ASP A 81 0.67 -13.38 2.21
C ASP A 81 1.24 -14.69 2.75
N SER A 82 0.46 -15.76 2.75
CA SER A 82 0.90 -17.00 3.35
C SER A 82 2.00 -17.68 2.52
N ILE A 83 1.89 -17.63 1.18
CA ILE A 83 2.88 -18.25 0.29
C ILE A 83 4.18 -17.46 0.31
N THR A 84 4.12 -16.15 0.17
CA THR A 84 5.31 -15.30 0.17
C THR A 84 6.04 -15.39 1.50
N LYS A 85 5.31 -15.37 2.61
CA LYS A 85 5.89 -15.49 3.94
C LYS A 85 6.55 -16.85 4.14
N SER A 86 5.90 -17.93 3.69
CA SER A 86 6.45 -19.27 3.76
C SER A 86 7.74 -19.41 2.96
N ILE A 87 7.79 -18.79 1.77
CA ILE A 87 9.00 -18.80 0.93
C ILE A 87 10.12 -18.02 1.62
N GLN A 88 9.83 -16.90 2.25
CA GLN A 88 10.83 -16.09 2.93
C GLN A 88 11.41 -16.78 4.18
N GLU A 89 10.64 -17.67 4.79
CA GLU A 89 11.09 -18.43 5.95
C GLU A 89 11.96 -19.65 5.58
N LEU A 90 12.06 -19.99 4.30
CA LEU A 90 12.88 -21.10 3.84
C LEU A 90 14.37 -20.76 3.88
N PRO A 91 15.25 -21.77 4.06
CA PRO A 91 16.68 -21.57 3.89
C PRO A 91 17.00 -20.96 2.54
N GLU A 92 18.06 -20.16 2.47
CA GLU A 92 18.40 -19.41 1.27
C GLU A 92 18.56 -20.31 0.03
N SER A 93 19.18 -21.48 0.21
CA SER A 93 19.38 -22.42 -0.91
C SER A 93 18.06 -22.91 -1.51
N GLU A 94 17.09 -23.24 -0.66
CA GLU A 94 15.76 -23.68 -1.11
C GLU A 94 14.97 -22.52 -1.74
N ARG A 95 15.07 -21.33 -1.16
CA ARG A 95 14.44 -20.14 -1.70
C ARG A 95 14.96 -19.81 -3.09
N GLN A 96 16.28 -19.92 -3.31
CA GLN A 96 16.88 -19.67 -4.61
C GLN A 96 16.41 -20.69 -5.66
N MET A 97 16.25 -21.95 -5.27
CA MET A 97 15.70 -22.98 -6.17
C MET A 97 14.29 -22.64 -6.62
N ILE A 98 13.44 -22.21 -5.69
CA ILE A 98 12.06 -21.81 -5.99
C ILE A 98 12.04 -20.58 -6.91
N GLU A 99 12.89 -19.60 -6.64
CA GLU A 99 12.99 -18.39 -7.46
C GLU A 99 13.42 -18.72 -8.89
N LYS A 100 14.41 -19.60 -9.05
CA LYS A 100 14.86 -20.06 -10.36
C LYS A 100 13.76 -20.80 -11.12
N PHE A 101 13.00 -21.62 -10.41
CA PHE A 101 11.88 -22.36 -11.00
C PHE A 101 10.82 -21.39 -11.53
N ILE A 102 10.45 -20.40 -10.72
CA ILE A 102 9.46 -19.39 -11.10
C ILE A 102 9.94 -18.61 -12.32
N LEU A 103 11.22 -18.21 -12.33
CA LEU A 103 11.80 -17.48 -13.46
C LEU A 103 11.80 -18.31 -14.73
N SER A 104 12.04 -19.63 -14.62
CA SER A 104 12.04 -20.53 -15.79
C SER A 104 10.65 -20.65 -16.42
N LEU A 105 9.58 -20.49 -15.63
CA LEU A 105 8.21 -20.55 -16.14
C LEU A 105 7.80 -19.30 -16.92
N LYS A 106 8.52 -18.20 -16.77
CA LYS A 106 8.21 -16.93 -17.44
C LYS A 106 8.83 -16.80 -18.83
N ASN A 107 9.67 -17.71 -19.21
CA ASN A 107 10.37 -17.69 -20.51
C ASN A 107 9.64 -18.51 -21.55
#